data_6d2254d08585906f072adb6a072d455a
#
_entry.id   6d2254d08585906f072adb6a072d455a
#
_cell.length_a   1.000
_cell.length_b   1.000
_cell.length_c   1.000
_cell.angle_alpha   90.00
_cell.angle_beta   90.00
_cell.angle_gamma   90.00
#
_symmetry.space_group_name_H-M   'P 1'
#
loop_
_entity.id
_entity.type
_entity.pdbx_description
1 polymer ?
#
loop_
_entity_poly.entity_id
_entity_poly.type
_entity_poly.pdbx_seq_one_letter_code
_entity_poly.pdbx_strand_id
1 'polypeptide(L)'
;VEFLKKLNGWVYQVERFLVVTSLLLMSAVMFLAVLHRSYADEDSVLFGKLAMWMGAERGDDTWTSMQGIADWAVPLGLVVVTFFGFRTASRRPLWNPPPLSPAHAEPLPWVKCLIYTVVASLGAWGVMMMLFGNGSIEQSECIEIDMRDEYSFACGFFPAGLAWAAPFSLVLTLWVSFLGASMATHDNLHLKLEAANKALPEKLRRITGLLAGILTACFCLLLAYLGYRFCGVKYDEWEMSNHLGALHDATPIPFWASFSIVPIAWIIMAGRFIGAGVLAFRGELDETIAELRELEATKHEGEVKA
;
A
#
# COMPACT_ATOMS: atom_id res chain seq x y z
N VAL A 1 16.89 -24.42 18.13
CA VAL A 1 15.53 -23.89 18.25
C VAL A 1 15.56 -22.37 18.41
N GLU A 2 16.37 -21.81 19.33
CA GLU A 2 16.46 -20.34 19.52
C GLU A 2 16.91 -19.59 18.28
N PHE A 3 17.87 -20.11 17.52
CA PHE A 3 18.32 -19.52 16.27
C PHE A 3 17.16 -19.41 15.24
N LEU A 4 16.38 -20.48 15.12
CA LEU A 4 15.22 -20.50 14.21
C LEU A 4 14.12 -19.51 14.66
N LYS A 5 13.88 -19.40 15.97
CA LYS A 5 12.94 -18.40 16.52
C LYS A 5 13.40 -16.97 16.22
N LYS A 6 14.69 -16.67 16.45
CA LYS A 6 15.27 -15.35 16.10
C LYS A 6 15.21 -15.05 14.61
N LEU A 7 15.54 -16.04 13.77
CA LEU A 7 15.49 -15.88 12.30
C LEU A 7 14.05 -15.59 11.84
N ASN A 8 13.07 -16.36 12.32
CA ASN A 8 11.66 -16.14 11.98
C ASN A 8 11.16 -14.77 12.45
N GLY A 9 11.57 -14.32 13.65
CA GLY A 9 11.26 -12.98 14.15
C GLY A 9 11.88 -11.87 13.29
N TRP A 10 13.11 -12.04 12.82
CA TRP A 10 13.76 -11.09 11.93
C TRP A 10 13.06 -11.03 10.55
N VAL A 11 12.75 -12.20 9.97
CA VAL A 11 12.00 -12.28 8.69
C VAL A 11 10.65 -11.58 8.81
N TYR A 12 9.91 -11.80 9.91
CA TYR A 12 8.64 -11.13 10.16
C TYR A 12 8.77 -9.61 10.25
N GLN A 13 9.84 -9.10 10.89
CA GLN A 13 10.11 -7.66 10.95
C GLN A 13 10.36 -7.06 9.56
N VAL A 14 11.15 -7.77 8.73
CA VAL A 14 11.43 -7.35 7.35
C VAL A 14 10.15 -7.37 6.50
N GLU A 15 9.35 -8.43 6.59
CA GLU A 15 8.06 -8.52 5.90
C GLU A 15 7.13 -7.37 6.30
N ARG A 16 7.00 -7.09 7.61
CA ARG A 16 6.19 -6.00 8.14
C ARG A 16 6.65 -4.64 7.60
N PHE A 17 7.96 -4.41 7.60
CA PHE A 17 8.52 -3.17 7.05
C PHE A 17 8.19 -3.03 5.56
N LEU A 18 8.39 -4.09 4.77
CA LEU A 18 8.09 -4.08 3.33
C LEU A 18 6.60 -3.85 3.06
N VAL A 19 5.71 -4.51 3.79
CA VAL A 19 4.26 -4.34 3.64
C VAL A 19 3.84 -2.90 3.95
N VAL A 20 4.27 -2.35 5.09
CA VAL A 20 3.92 -0.98 5.49
C VAL A 20 4.47 0.03 4.48
N THR A 21 5.73 -0.12 4.07
CA THR A 21 6.36 0.78 3.09
C THR A 21 5.66 0.69 1.73
N SER A 22 5.32 -0.52 1.28
CA SER A 22 4.61 -0.72 0.01
C SER A 22 3.21 -0.11 0.03
N LEU A 23 2.46 -0.24 1.13
CA LEU A 23 1.14 0.37 1.29
C LEU A 23 1.21 1.90 1.28
N LEU A 24 2.17 2.48 2.00
CA LEU A 24 2.37 3.93 2.03
C LEU A 24 2.78 4.44 0.65
N LEU A 25 3.71 3.76 -0.01
CA LEU A 25 4.17 4.14 -1.35
C LEU A 25 3.04 4.04 -2.38
N MET A 26 2.28 2.94 -2.37
CA MET A 26 1.12 2.76 -3.24
C MET A 26 0.08 3.88 -3.02
N SER A 27 -0.24 4.19 -1.77
CA SER A 27 -1.18 5.27 -1.44
C SER A 27 -0.68 6.63 -1.93
N ALA A 28 0.61 6.92 -1.73
CA ALA A 28 1.20 8.18 -2.18
C ALA A 28 1.22 8.30 -3.71
N VAL A 29 1.65 7.24 -4.41
CA VAL A 29 1.71 7.22 -5.88
C VAL A 29 0.32 7.35 -6.49
N MET A 30 -0.67 6.60 -5.98
CA MET A 30 -2.04 6.69 -6.47
C MET A 30 -2.67 8.05 -6.16
N PHE A 31 -2.39 8.62 -4.99
CA PHE A 31 -2.85 9.97 -4.66
C PHE A 31 -2.27 11.01 -5.64
N LEU A 32 -0.96 10.94 -5.93
CA LEU A 32 -0.32 11.81 -6.92
C LEU A 32 -0.90 11.60 -8.32
N ALA A 33 -1.18 10.37 -8.72
CA ALA A 33 -1.79 10.07 -10.02
C ALA A 33 -3.20 10.65 -10.15
N VAL A 34 -4.00 10.59 -9.08
CA VAL A 34 -5.33 11.21 -9.05
C VAL A 34 -5.22 12.74 -9.11
N LEU A 35 -4.30 13.33 -8.35
CA LEU A 35 -4.06 14.78 -8.40
C LEU A 35 -3.62 15.21 -9.79
N HIS A 36 -2.66 14.51 -10.40
CA HIS A 36 -2.23 14.80 -11.77
C HIS A 36 -3.39 14.74 -12.76
N ARG A 37 -4.18 13.66 -12.70
CA ARG A 37 -5.34 13.53 -13.59
C ARG A 37 -6.36 14.65 -13.40
N SER A 38 -6.63 15.05 -12.16
CA SER A 38 -7.54 16.15 -11.86
C SER A 38 -6.98 17.51 -12.31
N TYR A 39 -5.64 17.64 -12.40
CA TYR A 39 -4.97 18.85 -12.84
C TYR A 39 -4.84 18.92 -14.36
N ALA A 40 -4.65 17.77 -15.02
CA ALA A 40 -4.47 17.66 -16.48
C ALA A 40 -5.80 17.57 -17.26
N ASP A 41 -6.90 17.10 -16.61
CA ASP A 41 -8.22 17.06 -17.23
C ASP A 41 -8.83 18.47 -17.24
N GLU A 42 -9.14 18.98 -18.43
CA GLU A 42 -9.87 20.24 -18.61
C GLU A 42 -11.28 20.17 -18.00
N ASP A 43 -11.87 18.97 -17.96
CA ASP A 43 -13.21 18.72 -17.44
C ASP A 43 -13.19 18.21 -15.99
N SER A 44 -13.79 18.92 -15.07
CA SER A 44 -14.01 18.43 -13.71
C SER A 44 -14.98 17.25 -13.69
N VAL A 45 -14.48 16.06 -13.27
CA VAL A 45 -15.27 14.83 -13.21
C VAL A 45 -16.51 14.97 -12.32
N LEU A 46 -16.39 15.73 -11.22
CA LEU A 46 -17.50 15.92 -10.27
C LEU A 46 -18.60 16.78 -10.86
N PHE A 47 -18.25 17.92 -11.45
CA PHE A 47 -19.20 18.82 -12.09
C PHE A 47 -19.76 18.25 -13.38
N GLY A 48 -18.97 17.47 -14.13
CA GLY A 48 -19.45 16.73 -15.28
C GLY A 48 -20.52 15.68 -14.91
N LYS A 49 -20.32 14.91 -13.83
CA LYS A 49 -21.36 13.99 -13.34
C LYS A 49 -22.61 14.71 -12.85
N LEU A 50 -22.46 15.87 -12.23
CA LEU A 50 -23.59 16.70 -11.80
C LEU A 50 -24.39 17.22 -13.00
N ALA A 51 -23.70 17.66 -14.05
CA ALA A 51 -24.32 18.11 -15.29
C ALA A 51 -25.09 16.95 -15.99
N MET A 52 -24.50 15.77 -16.08
CA MET A 52 -25.18 14.58 -16.61
C MET A 52 -26.42 14.19 -15.78
N TRP A 53 -26.33 14.33 -14.45
CA TRP A 53 -27.48 14.05 -13.57
C TRP A 53 -28.62 15.06 -13.75
N MET A 54 -28.31 16.28 -14.19
CA MET A 54 -29.29 17.30 -14.61
C MET A 54 -29.78 17.12 -16.05
N GLY A 55 -29.33 16.07 -16.75
CA GLY A 55 -29.74 15.76 -18.11
C GLY A 55 -28.96 16.47 -19.22
N ALA A 56 -27.81 17.09 -18.88
CA ALA A 56 -26.94 17.70 -19.89
C ALA A 56 -26.06 16.64 -20.57
N GLU A 57 -25.90 16.74 -21.89
CA GLU A 57 -24.92 15.96 -22.63
C GLU A 57 -23.56 16.69 -22.67
N ARG A 58 -22.50 15.92 -22.91
CA ARG A 58 -21.14 16.46 -22.98
C ARG A 58 -21.02 17.41 -24.18
N GLY A 59 -20.70 18.67 -23.90
CA GLY A 59 -20.61 19.72 -24.91
C GLY A 59 -21.82 20.70 -24.98
N ASP A 60 -22.86 20.45 -24.19
CA ASP A 60 -24.00 21.37 -24.06
C ASP A 60 -23.61 22.65 -23.30
N ASP A 61 -24.40 23.73 -23.48
CA ASP A 61 -24.23 24.99 -22.76
C ASP A 61 -24.29 24.81 -21.23
N THR A 62 -25.12 23.91 -20.74
CA THR A 62 -25.20 23.53 -19.33
C THR A 62 -23.93 22.84 -18.86
N TRP A 63 -23.34 21.97 -19.68
CA TRP A 63 -22.06 21.31 -19.39
C TRP A 63 -20.93 22.34 -19.27
N THR A 64 -20.77 23.19 -20.28
CA THR A 64 -19.74 24.24 -20.28
C THR A 64 -19.89 25.22 -19.13
N SER A 65 -21.12 25.61 -18.80
CA SER A 65 -21.39 26.47 -17.63
C SER A 65 -20.99 25.81 -16.31
N MET A 66 -21.26 24.52 -16.16
CA MET A 66 -20.88 23.76 -14.98
C MET A 66 -19.37 23.59 -14.86
N GLN A 67 -18.67 23.36 -15.96
CA GLN A 67 -17.20 23.29 -15.95
C GLN A 67 -16.58 24.65 -15.59
N GLY A 68 -17.08 25.76 -16.13
CA GLY A 68 -16.64 27.09 -15.74
C GLY A 68 -16.85 27.42 -14.26
N ILE A 69 -17.88 26.83 -13.62
CA ILE A 69 -18.05 26.94 -12.16
C ILE A 69 -17.01 26.08 -11.46
N ALA A 70 -16.68 24.90 -11.98
CA ALA A 70 -15.72 23.99 -11.38
C ALA A 70 -14.32 24.58 -11.23
N ASP A 71 -13.86 25.36 -12.22
CA ASP A 71 -12.52 25.95 -12.27
C ASP A 71 -12.16 26.77 -11.05
N TRP A 72 -13.14 27.43 -10.45
CA TRP A 72 -12.92 28.21 -9.24
C TRP A 72 -13.54 27.55 -7.99
N ALA A 73 -14.61 26.77 -8.10
CA ALA A 73 -15.29 26.16 -6.97
C ALA A 73 -14.47 25.02 -6.36
N VAL A 74 -13.77 24.22 -7.18
CA VAL A 74 -12.92 23.11 -6.70
C VAL A 74 -11.73 23.64 -5.89
N PRO A 75 -10.88 24.56 -6.38
CA PRO A 75 -9.78 25.09 -5.58
C PRO A 75 -10.27 25.83 -4.33
N LEU A 76 -11.36 26.58 -4.44
CA LEU A 76 -11.95 27.25 -3.27
C LEU A 76 -12.44 26.23 -2.23
N GLY A 77 -13.09 25.16 -2.66
CA GLY A 77 -13.52 24.07 -1.80
C GLY A 77 -12.35 23.39 -1.07
N LEU A 78 -11.25 23.14 -1.77
CA LEU A 78 -10.03 22.60 -1.19
C LEU A 78 -9.42 23.54 -0.12
N VAL A 79 -9.37 24.84 -0.39
CA VAL A 79 -8.90 25.83 0.58
C VAL A 79 -9.79 25.84 1.83
N VAL A 80 -11.11 25.77 1.66
CA VAL A 80 -12.06 25.71 2.79
C VAL A 80 -11.87 24.43 3.59
N VAL A 81 -11.77 23.28 2.96
CA VAL A 81 -11.53 21.99 3.63
C VAL A 81 -10.22 22.01 4.39
N THR A 82 -9.15 22.53 3.77
CA THR A 82 -7.83 22.65 4.41
C THR A 82 -7.89 23.59 5.63
N PHE A 83 -8.59 24.70 5.53
CA PHE A 83 -8.78 25.63 6.63
C PHE A 83 -9.50 24.97 7.82
N PHE A 84 -10.61 24.30 7.58
CA PHE A 84 -11.31 23.57 8.63
C PHE A 84 -10.51 22.37 9.14
N GLY A 85 -9.73 21.73 8.27
CA GLY A 85 -8.79 20.67 8.64
C GLY A 85 -7.77 21.14 9.67
N PHE A 86 -7.09 22.26 9.42
CA PHE A 86 -6.16 22.86 10.40
C PHE A 86 -6.85 23.24 11.72
N ARG A 87 -8.06 23.74 11.64
CA ARG A 87 -8.81 24.12 12.84
C ARG A 87 -9.22 22.93 13.69
N THR A 88 -9.57 21.81 13.07
CA THR A 88 -9.95 20.58 13.78
C THR A 88 -8.75 19.74 14.21
N ALA A 89 -7.70 19.67 13.39
CA ALA A 89 -6.48 18.91 13.70
C ALA A 89 -5.71 19.49 14.89
N SER A 90 -5.74 20.82 15.06
CA SER A 90 -5.06 21.49 16.19
C SER A 90 -5.63 21.13 17.56
N ARG A 91 -6.78 20.47 17.62
CA ARG A 91 -7.40 20.01 18.86
C ARG A 91 -6.81 18.70 19.40
N ARG A 92 -5.95 18.00 18.63
CA ARG A 92 -5.36 16.72 19.02
C ARG A 92 -3.84 16.77 18.85
N PRO A 93 -3.06 16.59 19.94
CA PRO A 93 -1.64 16.39 19.78
C PRO A 93 -1.40 15.08 19.01
N LEU A 94 -0.66 15.15 17.91
CA LEU A 94 -0.38 14.03 17.00
C LEU A 94 0.37 12.86 17.67
N TRP A 95 0.93 13.05 18.85
CA TRP A 95 1.86 12.10 19.48
C TRP A 95 1.39 11.49 20.80
N ASN A 96 0.31 11.96 21.41
CA ASN A 96 -0.25 11.36 22.62
C ASN A 96 -1.55 10.64 22.30
N PRO A 97 -1.76 9.39 22.79
CA PRO A 97 -3.06 8.76 22.72
C PRO A 97 -4.08 9.67 23.40
N PRO A 98 -5.30 9.79 22.84
CA PRO A 98 -6.30 10.67 23.40
C PRO A 98 -6.58 10.24 24.85
N PRO A 99 -6.49 11.15 25.84
CA PRO A 99 -6.99 10.86 27.16
C PRO A 99 -8.48 10.49 27.05
N LEU A 100 -8.94 9.55 27.85
CA LEU A 100 -10.32 9.06 27.90
C LEU A 100 -11.37 10.16 28.17
N SER A 101 -10.94 11.36 28.52
CA SER A 101 -11.76 12.57 28.58
C SER A 101 -11.45 13.50 27.39
N PRO A 102 -12.45 14.09 26.72
CA PRO A 102 -12.23 15.08 25.70
C PRO A 102 -11.55 16.31 26.32
N ALA A 103 -10.23 16.32 26.28
CA ALA A 103 -9.48 17.53 26.62
C ALA A 103 -9.93 18.64 25.66
N HIS A 104 -10.50 19.71 26.18
CA HIS A 104 -10.90 20.90 25.45
C HIS A 104 -9.64 21.66 25.07
N ALA A 105 -8.89 21.14 24.12
CA ALA A 105 -7.81 21.89 23.49
C ALA A 105 -8.46 23.07 22.75
N GLU A 106 -8.09 24.27 23.11
CA GLU A 106 -8.60 25.48 22.46
C GLU A 106 -8.28 25.42 20.96
N PRO A 107 -9.26 25.71 20.08
CA PRO A 107 -8.99 25.73 18.64
C PRO A 107 -7.99 26.82 18.33
N LEU A 108 -7.11 26.58 17.35
CA LEU A 108 -6.19 27.62 16.88
C LEU A 108 -6.96 28.91 16.52
N PRO A 109 -6.40 30.08 16.83
CA PRO A 109 -7.00 31.36 16.43
C PRO A 109 -7.15 31.43 14.92
N TRP A 110 -8.25 32.00 14.45
CA TRP A 110 -8.61 32.08 13.03
C TRP A 110 -7.50 32.60 12.13
N VAL A 111 -6.75 33.60 12.61
CA VAL A 111 -5.64 34.20 11.88
C VAL A 111 -4.52 33.19 11.60
N LYS A 112 -4.15 32.38 12.60
CA LYS A 112 -3.13 31.33 12.42
C LYS A 112 -3.60 30.24 11.46
N CYS A 113 -4.86 29.82 11.55
CA CYS A 113 -5.43 28.86 10.60
C CYS A 113 -5.38 29.40 9.17
N LEU A 114 -5.72 30.67 8.99
CA LEU A 114 -5.71 31.32 7.68
C LEU A 114 -4.28 31.38 7.11
N ILE A 115 -3.29 31.78 7.91
CA ILE A 115 -1.88 31.80 7.50
C ILE A 115 -1.43 30.40 7.10
N TYR A 116 -1.69 29.38 7.92
CA TYR A 116 -1.30 28.00 7.60
C TYR A 116 -1.98 27.46 6.34
N THR A 117 -3.25 27.80 6.13
CA THR A 117 -3.98 27.44 4.92
C THR A 117 -3.38 28.08 3.69
N VAL A 118 -3.08 29.38 3.71
CA VAL A 118 -2.44 30.08 2.60
C VAL A 118 -1.06 29.49 2.30
N VAL A 119 -0.24 29.30 3.32
CA VAL A 119 1.11 28.70 3.14
C VAL A 119 1.01 27.27 2.58
N ALA A 120 0.09 26.45 3.11
CA ALA A 120 -0.11 25.09 2.63
C ALA A 120 -0.63 25.06 1.19
N SER A 121 -1.58 25.94 0.84
CA SER A 121 -2.14 26.02 -0.53
C SER A 121 -1.10 26.50 -1.53
N LEU A 122 -0.31 27.52 -1.20
CA LEU A 122 0.78 27.98 -2.03
C LEU A 122 1.90 26.95 -2.16
N GLY A 123 2.22 26.26 -1.08
CA GLY A 123 3.19 25.15 -1.09
C GLY A 123 2.71 23.98 -1.96
N ALA A 124 1.46 23.58 -1.83
CA ALA A 124 0.86 22.54 -2.65
C ALA A 124 0.83 22.93 -4.14
N TRP A 125 0.45 24.17 -4.45
CA TRP A 125 0.47 24.68 -5.82
C TRP A 125 1.90 24.70 -6.39
N GLY A 126 2.89 25.16 -5.62
CA GLY A 126 4.30 25.17 -6.04
C GLY A 126 4.83 23.76 -6.29
N VAL A 127 4.47 22.78 -5.44
CA VAL A 127 4.82 21.37 -5.65
C VAL A 127 4.15 20.80 -6.90
N MET A 128 2.88 21.13 -7.14
CA MET A 128 2.16 20.70 -8.35
C MET A 128 2.81 21.27 -9.62
N MET A 129 3.16 22.57 -9.62
CA MET A 129 3.90 23.17 -10.72
C MET A 129 5.27 22.53 -10.94
N MET A 130 6.00 22.24 -9.87
CA MET A 130 7.31 21.57 -9.97
C MET A 130 7.20 20.16 -10.54
N LEU A 131 6.17 19.41 -10.16
CA LEU A 131 5.99 18.02 -10.59
C LEU A 131 5.41 17.91 -12.01
N PHE A 132 4.43 18.72 -12.34
CA PHE A 132 3.61 18.57 -13.54
C PHE A 132 3.73 19.76 -14.53
N GLY A 133 4.51 20.76 -14.19
CA GLY A 133 4.74 21.93 -15.03
C GLY A 133 3.54 22.86 -15.09
N ASN A 134 3.56 23.73 -16.11
CA ASN A 134 2.49 24.69 -16.37
C ASN A 134 1.42 24.01 -17.26
N GLY A 135 0.20 23.90 -16.76
CA GLY A 135 -0.93 23.29 -17.49
C GLY A 135 -1.34 24.00 -18.81
N SER A 136 -0.70 25.13 -19.13
CA SER A 136 -0.90 25.84 -20.41
C SER A 136 -0.09 25.26 -21.56
N ILE A 137 0.85 24.33 -21.32
CA ILE A 137 1.66 23.68 -22.35
C ILE A 137 1.02 22.35 -22.68
N GLU A 138 0.80 22.07 -23.97
CA GLU A 138 0.25 20.78 -24.37
C GLU A 138 1.17 19.63 -23.97
N GLN A 139 0.58 18.57 -23.44
CA GLN A 139 1.31 17.38 -22.99
C GLN A 139 2.11 16.71 -24.12
N SER A 140 1.65 16.85 -25.37
CA SER A 140 2.35 16.41 -26.58
C SER A 140 3.69 17.12 -26.79
N GLU A 141 3.75 18.43 -26.55
CA GLU A 141 4.97 19.22 -26.65
C GLU A 141 5.99 18.82 -25.56
N CYS A 142 5.52 18.57 -24.35
CA CYS A 142 6.38 18.12 -23.26
C CYS A 142 6.97 16.72 -23.50
N ILE A 143 6.22 15.81 -24.09
CA ILE A 143 6.72 14.47 -24.47
C ILE A 143 7.80 14.60 -25.56
N GLU A 144 7.61 15.52 -26.52
CA GLU A 144 8.57 15.75 -27.61
C GLU A 144 9.88 16.37 -27.08
N ILE A 145 9.81 17.23 -26.07
CA ILE A 145 10.98 17.80 -25.37
C ILE A 145 11.72 16.71 -24.60
N ASP A 146 11.01 15.84 -23.87
CA ASP A 146 11.59 14.73 -23.10
C ASP A 146 12.31 13.72 -24.02
N MET A 147 11.72 13.40 -25.18
CA MET A 147 12.36 12.51 -26.17
C MET A 147 13.63 13.10 -26.79
N ARG A 148 13.85 14.41 -26.73
CA ARG A 148 15.05 15.10 -27.20
C ARG A 148 16.13 15.29 -26.13
N ASP A 149 15.94 14.75 -24.92
CA ASP A 149 16.79 15.01 -23.75
C ASP A 149 16.92 16.52 -23.40
N GLU A 150 15.94 17.31 -23.81
CA GLU A 150 15.90 18.75 -23.57
C GLU A 150 14.91 19.05 -22.45
N TYR A 151 15.41 19.13 -21.22
CA TYR A 151 14.58 19.38 -20.04
C TYR A 151 14.06 20.83 -20.03
N SER A 152 12.73 20.99 -20.04
CA SER A 152 12.07 22.27 -19.83
C SER A 152 11.43 22.35 -18.45
N PHE A 153 11.77 23.38 -17.69
CA PHE A 153 11.18 23.62 -16.36
C PHE A 153 9.66 23.82 -16.43
N ALA A 154 9.15 24.25 -17.59
CA ALA A 154 7.72 24.45 -17.84
C ALA A 154 6.94 23.13 -17.91
N CYS A 155 7.58 22.04 -18.30
CA CYS A 155 6.98 20.71 -18.40
C CYS A 155 6.93 19.95 -17.06
N GLY A 156 7.65 20.40 -16.03
CA GLY A 156 7.73 19.74 -14.74
C GLY A 156 8.58 18.48 -14.75
N PHE A 157 8.55 17.75 -13.63
CA PHE A 157 9.37 16.55 -13.43
C PHE A 157 8.79 15.29 -14.12
N PHE A 158 7.47 15.28 -14.39
CA PHE A 158 6.77 14.18 -15.05
C PHE A 158 6.00 14.69 -16.28
N PRO A 159 6.68 15.04 -17.39
CA PRO A 159 6.03 15.62 -18.57
C PRO A 159 5.03 14.67 -19.23
N ALA A 160 5.31 13.37 -19.22
CA ALA A 160 4.41 12.34 -19.74
C ALA A 160 3.30 11.92 -18.75
N GLY A 161 3.22 12.59 -17.61
CA GLY A 161 2.29 12.25 -16.55
C GLY A 161 2.67 11.00 -15.78
N LEU A 162 1.72 10.46 -15.01
CA LEU A 162 1.91 9.30 -14.12
C LEU A 162 1.25 8.03 -14.68
N ALA A 163 1.38 7.77 -16.00
CA ALA A 163 0.82 6.58 -16.64
C ALA A 163 1.32 5.27 -15.99
N TRP A 164 2.55 5.28 -15.47
CA TRP A 164 3.17 4.15 -14.79
C TRP A 164 2.60 3.89 -13.38
N ALA A 165 1.86 4.82 -12.78
CA ALA A 165 1.38 4.72 -11.40
C ALA A 165 0.45 3.53 -11.18
N ALA A 166 -0.47 3.26 -12.11
CA ALA A 166 -1.40 2.15 -12.00
C ALA A 166 -0.69 0.77 -12.10
N PRO A 167 0.14 0.48 -13.12
CA PRO A 167 0.91 -0.76 -13.18
C PRO A 167 1.83 -0.95 -11.97
N PHE A 168 2.50 0.10 -11.53
CA PHE A 168 3.36 0.06 -10.35
C PHE A 168 2.58 -0.30 -9.08
N SER A 169 1.40 0.27 -8.90
CA SER A 169 0.52 -0.05 -7.76
C SER A 169 0.03 -1.50 -7.80
N LEU A 170 -0.20 -2.09 -8.98
CA LEU A 170 -0.53 -3.51 -9.11
C LEU A 170 0.63 -4.40 -8.68
N VAL A 171 1.87 -4.05 -9.02
CA VAL A 171 3.07 -4.77 -8.55
C VAL A 171 3.16 -4.71 -7.02
N LEU A 172 2.99 -3.53 -6.42
CA LEU A 172 3.01 -3.39 -4.97
C LEU A 172 1.86 -4.14 -4.29
N THR A 173 0.67 -4.17 -4.90
CA THR A 173 -0.47 -4.96 -4.41
C THR A 173 -0.17 -6.45 -4.39
N LEU A 174 0.49 -6.96 -5.43
CA LEU A 174 0.96 -8.35 -5.47
C LEU A 174 1.92 -8.64 -4.30
N TRP A 175 2.89 -7.78 -4.09
CA TRP A 175 3.88 -7.92 -3.01
C TRP A 175 3.23 -7.88 -1.62
N VAL A 176 2.35 -6.91 -1.39
CA VAL A 176 1.60 -6.78 -0.12
C VAL A 176 0.75 -8.03 0.13
N SER A 177 0.09 -8.56 -0.90
CA SER A 177 -0.76 -9.74 -0.78
C SER A 177 0.02 -10.99 -0.37
N PHE A 178 1.16 -11.26 -1.01
CA PHE A 178 1.97 -12.45 -0.70
C PHE A 178 2.72 -12.31 0.62
N LEU A 179 3.29 -11.15 0.92
CA LEU A 179 3.93 -10.89 2.21
C LEU A 179 2.90 -10.88 3.33
N GLY A 180 1.72 -10.30 3.12
CA GLY A 180 0.62 -10.31 4.09
C GLY A 180 0.12 -11.73 4.38
N ALA A 181 -0.02 -12.59 3.35
CA ALA A 181 -0.34 -13.99 3.54
C ALA A 181 0.74 -14.73 4.35
N SER A 182 2.01 -14.43 4.08
CA SER A 182 3.13 -14.98 4.84
C SER A 182 3.10 -14.52 6.30
N MET A 183 2.85 -13.24 6.58
CA MET A 183 2.68 -12.71 7.94
C MET A 183 1.48 -13.35 8.66
N ALA A 184 0.33 -13.46 7.97
CA ALA A 184 -0.84 -14.12 8.53
C ALA A 184 -0.58 -15.58 8.89
N THR A 185 0.32 -16.26 8.17
CA THR A 185 0.75 -17.63 8.52
C THR A 185 1.55 -17.64 9.83
N HIS A 186 2.36 -16.60 10.06
CA HIS A 186 3.07 -16.44 11.33
C HIS A 186 2.10 -16.28 12.51
N ASP A 187 1.12 -15.40 12.37
CA ASP A 187 0.20 -15.04 13.46
C ASP A 187 -0.90 -16.09 13.68
N ASN A 188 -1.35 -16.77 12.61
CA ASN A 188 -2.46 -17.73 12.65
C ASN A 188 -2.04 -19.20 12.82
N LEU A 189 -0.76 -19.51 12.95
CA LEU A 189 -0.28 -20.86 13.25
C LEU A 189 -0.94 -21.46 14.50
N HIS A 190 -1.34 -20.59 15.42
CA HIS A 190 -1.94 -20.96 16.69
C HIS A 190 -3.43 -21.34 16.58
N LEU A 191 -4.22 -20.63 15.76
CA LEU A 191 -5.68 -20.82 15.70
C LEU A 191 -6.12 -22.12 15.01
N LYS A 192 -5.46 -22.51 13.93
CA LYS A 192 -5.86 -23.70 13.15
C LYS A 192 -5.50 -25.01 13.84
N LEU A 193 -4.35 -25.05 14.51
CA LEU A 193 -3.94 -26.23 15.30
C LEU A 193 -4.79 -26.42 16.56
N GLU A 194 -5.22 -25.33 17.19
CA GLU A 194 -6.00 -25.39 18.43
C GLU A 194 -7.43 -25.89 18.21
N ALA A 195 -8.09 -25.46 17.14
CA ALA A 195 -9.46 -25.89 16.84
C ALA A 195 -9.56 -27.39 16.48
N ALA A 196 -8.59 -27.91 15.72
CA ALA A 196 -8.55 -29.33 15.34
C ALA A 196 -8.07 -30.23 16.49
N ASN A 197 -7.26 -29.71 17.40
CA ASN A 197 -6.59 -30.48 18.42
C ASN A 197 -7.42 -30.75 19.68
N LYS A 198 -8.48 -29.99 19.94
CA LYS A 198 -9.31 -30.17 21.16
C LYS A 198 -10.10 -31.50 21.22
N ALA A 199 -10.30 -32.13 20.06
CA ALA A 199 -11.09 -33.36 19.95
C ALA A 199 -10.25 -34.66 19.94
N LEU A 200 -8.90 -34.58 19.86
CA LEU A 200 -8.05 -35.76 19.68
C LEU A 200 -7.22 -36.08 20.92
N PRO A 201 -6.98 -37.40 21.20
CA PRO A 201 -6.07 -37.81 22.26
C PRO A 201 -4.64 -37.32 21.97
N GLU A 202 -3.88 -37.00 23.03
CA GLU A 202 -2.59 -36.31 22.96
C GLU A 202 -1.56 -36.95 22.02
N LYS A 203 -1.47 -38.26 21.95
CA LYS A 203 -0.56 -38.98 21.06
C LYS A 203 -0.93 -38.81 19.59
N LEU A 204 -2.24 -38.83 19.27
CA LEU A 204 -2.73 -38.64 17.91
C LEU A 204 -2.54 -37.18 17.49
N ARG A 205 -2.76 -36.23 18.39
CA ARG A 205 -2.57 -34.79 18.19
C ARG A 205 -1.17 -34.43 17.71
N ARG A 206 -0.14 -35.03 18.34
CA ARG A 206 1.26 -34.79 17.93
C ARG A 206 1.56 -35.29 16.52
N ILE A 207 1.07 -36.47 16.18
CA ILE A 207 1.29 -37.07 14.86
C ILE A 207 0.51 -36.33 13.77
N THR A 208 -0.74 -35.99 14.02
CA THR A 208 -1.58 -35.23 13.05
C THR A 208 -1.05 -33.84 12.84
N GLY A 209 -0.55 -33.14 13.86
CA GLY A 209 0.08 -31.83 13.75
C GLY A 209 1.35 -31.86 12.89
N LEU A 210 2.20 -32.86 13.06
CA LEU A 210 3.39 -33.04 12.22
C LEU A 210 3.02 -33.36 10.78
N LEU A 211 2.10 -34.28 10.54
CA LEU A 211 1.63 -34.67 9.21
C LEU A 211 1.01 -33.48 8.47
N ALA A 212 0.13 -32.73 9.14
CA ALA A 212 -0.49 -31.53 8.58
C ALA A 212 0.57 -30.48 8.22
N GLY A 213 1.55 -30.23 9.10
CA GLY A 213 2.65 -29.31 8.84
C GLY A 213 3.49 -29.71 7.62
N ILE A 214 3.88 -30.99 7.54
CA ILE A 214 4.65 -31.51 6.40
C ILE A 214 3.84 -31.44 5.11
N LEU A 215 2.58 -31.88 5.11
CA LEU A 215 1.74 -31.86 3.90
C LEU A 215 1.55 -30.44 3.37
N THR A 216 1.28 -29.49 4.26
CA THR A 216 1.13 -28.08 3.89
C THR A 216 2.45 -27.52 3.40
N ALA A 217 3.57 -27.85 4.03
CA ALA A 217 4.89 -27.39 3.57
C ALA A 217 5.25 -27.97 2.18
N CYS A 218 4.95 -29.24 1.91
CA CYS A 218 5.14 -29.84 0.59
C CYS A 218 4.32 -29.10 -0.48
N PHE A 219 3.07 -28.75 -0.17
CA PHE A 219 2.23 -27.97 -1.07
C PHE A 219 2.81 -26.57 -1.32
N CYS A 220 3.28 -25.89 -0.28
CA CYS A 220 3.95 -24.59 -0.40
C CYS A 220 5.23 -24.69 -1.27
N LEU A 221 6.03 -25.73 -1.08
CA LEU A 221 7.24 -25.96 -1.89
C LEU A 221 6.90 -26.25 -3.35
N LEU A 222 5.82 -26.98 -3.63
CA LEU A 222 5.33 -27.19 -5.00
C LEU A 222 4.96 -25.85 -5.65
N LEU A 223 4.21 -24.99 -4.93
CA LEU A 223 3.84 -23.67 -5.43
C LEU A 223 5.06 -22.75 -5.60
N ALA A 224 6.04 -22.84 -4.70
CA ALA A 224 7.31 -22.13 -4.83
C ALA A 224 8.08 -22.57 -6.10
N TYR A 225 8.14 -23.87 -6.35
CA TYR A 225 8.77 -24.41 -7.57
C TYR A 225 8.07 -23.94 -8.85
N LEU A 226 6.73 -24.00 -8.88
CA LEU A 226 5.96 -23.50 -10.02
C LEU A 226 6.14 -21.98 -10.23
N GLY A 227 6.14 -21.20 -9.14
CA GLY A 227 6.43 -19.76 -9.18
C GLY A 227 7.84 -19.47 -9.67
N TYR A 228 8.85 -20.23 -9.24
CA TYR A 228 10.21 -20.10 -9.73
C TYR A 228 10.32 -20.42 -11.24
N ARG A 229 9.68 -21.50 -11.70
CA ARG A 229 9.62 -21.85 -13.11
C ARG A 229 8.96 -20.76 -13.95
N PHE A 230 7.88 -20.17 -13.45
CA PHE A 230 7.21 -19.04 -14.10
C PHE A 230 8.12 -17.81 -14.20
N CYS A 231 8.82 -17.45 -13.12
CA CYS A 231 9.79 -16.37 -13.14
C CYS A 231 10.93 -16.64 -14.16
N GLY A 232 11.40 -17.89 -14.26
CA GLY A 232 12.40 -18.28 -15.25
C GLY A 232 11.94 -18.06 -16.69
N VAL A 233 10.72 -18.49 -17.03
CA VAL A 233 10.16 -18.26 -18.38
C VAL A 233 10.06 -16.75 -18.68
N LYS A 234 9.64 -15.95 -17.70
CA LYS A 234 9.54 -14.48 -17.87
C LYS A 234 10.91 -13.79 -17.93
N TYR A 235 11.90 -14.37 -17.30
CA TYR A 235 13.29 -13.91 -17.41
C TYR A 235 13.84 -14.19 -18.82
N ASP A 236 13.64 -15.41 -19.35
CA ASP A 236 14.07 -15.79 -20.70
C ASP A 236 13.39 -14.91 -21.77
N GLU A 237 12.09 -14.62 -21.64
CA GLU A 237 11.38 -13.69 -22.53
C GLU A 237 11.99 -12.28 -22.49
N TRP A 238 12.35 -11.79 -21.30
CA TRP A 238 12.97 -10.48 -21.11
C TRP A 238 14.37 -10.43 -21.72
N GLU A 239 15.17 -11.48 -21.54
CA GLU A 239 16.52 -11.58 -22.10
C GLU A 239 16.48 -11.70 -23.64
N MET A 240 15.60 -12.55 -24.19
CA MET A 240 15.44 -12.72 -25.65
C MET A 240 14.98 -11.45 -26.37
N SER A 241 14.28 -10.57 -25.68
CA SER A 241 13.81 -9.28 -26.23
C SER A 241 14.80 -8.14 -26.07
N ASN A 242 16.08 -8.41 -25.75
CA ASN A 242 17.10 -7.40 -25.45
C ASN A 242 16.65 -6.43 -24.33
N HIS A 243 15.96 -6.94 -23.30
CA HIS A 243 15.46 -6.22 -22.14
C HIS A 243 14.32 -5.22 -22.43
N LEU A 244 13.75 -5.24 -23.64
CA LEU A 244 12.65 -4.35 -24.03
C LEU A 244 11.28 -5.02 -23.97
N GLY A 245 11.21 -6.35 -23.85
CA GLY A 245 9.96 -7.12 -23.73
C GLY A 245 9.70 -7.59 -22.30
N ALA A 246 8.51 -8.15 -22.10
CA ALA A 246 8.07 -8.68 -20.81
C ALA A 246 8.19 -7.67 -19.65
N LEU A 247 7.89 -6.40 -19.95
CA LEU A 247 7.81 -5.29 -19.00
C LEU A 247 6.34 -5.00 -18.66
N HIS A 248 6.10 -4.45 -17.48
CA HIS A 248 4.79 -3.87 -17.18
C HIS A 248 4.56 -2.61 -18.00
N ASP A 249 3.33 -2.39 -18.46
CA ASP A 249 2.95 -1.22 -19.25
C ASP A 249 3.43 0.08 -18.58
N ALA A 250 4.05 0.95 -19.37
CA ALA A 250 4.56 2.26 -18.93
C ALA A 250 5.56 2.21 -17.75
N THR A 251 6.18 1.06 -17.44
CA THR A 251 7.21 0.95 -16.41
C THR A 251 8.43 0.15 -16.90
N PRO A 252 9.63 0.46 -16.43
CA PRO A 252 10.81 -0.36 -16.75
C PRO A 252 10.91 -1.64 -15.91
N ILE A 253 9.85 -2.03 -15.19
CA ILE A 253 9.86 -3.16 -14.27
C ILE A 253 9.55 -4.43 -15.04
N PRO A 254 10.48 -5.41 -15.11
CA PRO A 254 10.22 -6.67 -15.79
C PRO A 254 9.26 -7.57 -14.97
N PHE A 255 8.44 -8.35 -15.67
CA PHE A 255 7.49 -9.27 -15.04
C PHE A 255 8.16 -10.25 -14.08
N TRP A 256 9.34 -10.81 -14.45
CA TRP A 256 10.04 -11.76 -13.59
C TRP A 256 10.38 -11.17 -12.21
N ALA A 257 10.79 -9.91 -12.17
CA ALA A 257 11.12 -9.23 -10.91
C ALA A 257 9.86 -9.01 -10.04
N SER A 258 8.75 -8.61 -10.66
CA SER A 258 7.48 -8.42 -9.96
C SER A 258 6.95 -9.72 -9.36
N PHE A 259 7.03 -10.82 -10.10
CA PHE A 259 6.54 -12.13 -9.66
C PHE A 259 7.51 -12.89 -8.76
N SER A 260 8.76 -12.44 -8.58
CA SER A 260 9.76 -13.07 -7.71
C SER A 260 9.30 -13.20 -6.25
N ILE A 261 8.41 -12.33 -5.79
CA ILE A 261 7.85 -12.39 -4.45
C ILE A 261 7.05 -13.68 -4.20
N VAL A 262 6.44 -14.26 -5.25
CA VAL A 262 5.61 -15.46 -5.15
C VAL A 262 6.41 -16.66 -4.63
N PRO A 263 7.50 -17.11 -5.30
CA PRO A 263 8.29 -18.23 -4.78
C PRO A 263 8.94 -17.91 -3.42
N ILE A 264 9.36 -16.67 -3.19
CA ILE A 264 9.97 -16.24 -1.93
C ILE A 264 8.97 -16.41 -0.77
N ALA A 265 7.75 -15.89 -0.92
CA ALA A 265 6.72 -15.98 0.13
C ALA A 265 6.33 -17.44 0.41
N TRP A 266 6.20 -18.27 -0.64
CA TRP A 266 5.88 -19.70 -0.45
C TRP A 266 7.00 -20.46 0.25
N ILE A 267 8.28 -20.16 0.00
CA ILE A 267 9.40 -20.76 0.72
C ILE A 267 9.37 -20.38 2.20
N ILE A 268 9.11 -19.11 2.52
CA ILE A 268 9.00 -18.64 3.90
C ILE A 268 7.84 -19.35 4.61
N MET A 269 6.67 -19.43 3.97
CA MET A 269 5.51 -20.14 4.52
C MET A 269 5.79 -21.62 4.74
N ALA A 270 6.47 -22.29 3.80
CA ALA A 270 6.87 -23.69 3.96
C ALA A 270 7.74 -23.88 5.20
N GLY A 271 8.74 -23.03 5.42
CA GLY A 271 9.58 -23.05 6.61
C GLY A 271 8.79 -22.87 7.91
N ARG A 272 7.81 -21.98 7.91
CA ARG A 272 6.93 -21.76 9.07
C ARG A 272 6.05 -22.98 9.37
N PHE A 273 5.48 -23.63 8.34
CA PHE A 273 4.66 -24.83 8.52
C PHE A 273 5.49 -26.03 9.01
N ILE A 274 6.72 -26.20 8.53
CA ILE A 274 7.64 -27.21 9.04
C ILE A 274 7.96 -26.93 10.52
N GLY A 275 8.30 -25.69 10.84
CA GLY A 275 8.59 -25.27 12.22
C GLY A 275 7.42 -25.57 13.17
N ALA A 276 6.20 -25.19 12.76
CA ALA A 276 4.99 -25.47 13.54
C ALA A 276 4.71 -26.97 13.71
N GLY A 277 4.90 -27.77 12.65
CA GLY A 277 4.76 -29.23 12.70
C GLY A 277 5.75 -29.88 13.67
N VAL A 278 7.00 -29.43 13.68
CA VAL A 278 8.04 -29.91 14.60
C VAL A 278 7.72 -29.54 16.06
N LEU A 279 7.27 -28.29 16.30
CA LEU A 279 6.86 -27.85 17.65
C LEU A 279 5.65 -28.64 18.15
N ALA A 280 4.67 -28.91 17.28
CA ALA A 280 3.51 -29.74 17.60
C ALA A 280 3.92 -31.17 17.99
N PHE A 281 4.88 -31.78 17.27
CA PHE A 281 5.40 -33.11 17.55
C PHE A 281 6.13 -33.16 18.87
N ARG A 282 6.90 -32.13 19.23
CA ARG A 282 7.60 -32.06 20.53
C ARG A 282 6.67 -31.79 21.71
N GLY A 283 5.44 -31.36 21.47
CA GLY A 283 4.50 -30.96 22.53
C GLY A 283 4.78 -29.55 23.08
N GLU A 284 5.75 -28.82 22.53
CA GLU A 284 6.13 -27.45 22.94
C GLU A 284 5.18 -26.39 22.43
N LEU A 285 4.25 -26.77 21.53
CA LEU A 285 3.33 -25.83 20.89
C LEU A 285 2.38 -25.17 21.90
N ASP A 286 1.87 -25.96 22.84
CA ASP A 286 0.91 -25.47 23.84
C ASP A 286 1.57 -24.52 24.85
N GLU A 287 2.83 -24.75 25.22
CA GLU A 287 3.62 -23.85 26.07
C GLU A 287 3.93 -22.54 25.38
N THR A 288 4.32 -22.58 24.10
CA THR A 288 4.62 -21.38 23.31
C THR A 288 3.36 -20.52 23.10
N ILE A 289 2.20 -21.14 22.92
CA ILE A 289 0.91 -20.46 22.80
C ILE A 289 0.53 -19.77 24.12
N ALA A 290 0.72 -20.43 25.27
CA ALA A 290 0.42 -19.85 26.57
C ALA A 290 1.31 -18.64 26.85
N GLU A 291 2.61 -18.71 26.56
CA GLU A 291 3.58 -17.66 26.75
C GLU A 291 3.25 -16.41 25.86
N LEU A 292 2.84 -16.64 24.61
CA LEU A 292 2.42 -15.54 23.72
C LEU A 292 1.13 -14.86 24.18
N ARG A 293 0.16 -15.62 24.69
CA ARG A 293 -1.08 -15.04 25.26
C ARG A 293 -0.81 -14.18 26.48
N GLU A 294 0.10 -14.61 27.35
CA GLU A 294 0.49 -13.80 28.51
C GLU A 294 1.20 -12.50 28.09
N LEU A 295 2.06 -12.56 27.06
CA LEU A 295 2.72 -11.37 26.50
C LEU A 295 1.73 -10.40 25.85
N GLU A 296 0.73 -10.91 25.12
CA GLU A 296 -0.33 -10.07 24.53
C GLU A 296 -1.23 -9.46 25.61
N ALA A 297 -1.59 -10.22 26.65
CA ALA A 297 -2.39 -9.73 27.76
C ALA A 297 -1.66 -8.61 28.53
N THR A 298 -0.36 -8.78 28.82
CA THR A 298 0.46 -7.77 29.50
C THR A 298 0.65 -6.52 28.65
N LYS A 299 0.74 -6.66 27.32
CA LYS A 299 0.83 -5.54 26.40
C LYS A 299 -0.48 -4.75 26.36
N HIS A 300 -1.63 -5.44 26.30
CA HIS A 300 -2.94 -4.81 26.35
C HIS A 300 -3.20 -4.10 27.67
N GLU A 301 -2.79 -4.68 28.80
CA GLU A 301 -2.88 -3.99 30.10
C GLU A 301 -1.97 -2.77 30.20
N GLY A 302 -0.80 -2.79 29.55
CA GLY A 302 0.10 -1.65 29.45
C GLY A 302 -0.47 -0.51 28.59
N GLU A 303 -1.12 -0.85 27.48
CA GLU A 303 -1.79 0.14 26.60
C GLU A 303 -3.05 0.75 27.21
N VAL A 304 -3.75 0.02 28.10
CA VAL A 304 -4.94 0.53 28.81
C VAL A 304 -4.55 1.43 29.98
N LYS A 305 -3.35 1.26 30.55
CA LYS A 305 -2.84 2.07 31.69
C LYS A 305 -2.04 3.30 31.27
N ALA A 306 -1.65 3.44 30.00
CA ALA A 306 -0.95 4.58 29.42
C ALA A 306 -1.91 5.58 28.74
#